data_7aeae7326a93a3862ddb823cccb02e76
#
_entry.id   7aeae7326a93a3862ddb823cccb02e76
#
_cell.length_a   1.000
_cell.length_b   1.000
_cell.length_c   1.000
_cell.angle_alpha   90.00
_cell.angle_beta   90.00
_cell.angle_gamma   90.00
#
_symmetry.space_group_name_H-M   'P 1'
#
loop_
_entity.id
_entity.type
_entity.pdbx_description
1 polymer ?
#
loop_
_entity_poly.entity_id
_entity_poly.type
_entity_poly.pdbx_seq_one_letter_code
_entity_poly.pdbx_strand_id
1 'polypeptide(L)'
;MIEIHNNLFIGNEMDYETNVKHQDGWAIVHACKEPYHRQAVGYSGRACAKTHPEYLLAHRGNRLMLNLVDVDNPDWVSPIIVDETMNFVDVNLSQGLKILIHCNQGMSRSAGLGLLYLAHSGYLRGMDFTDAEEQYIKIYPYYRPAEGIRGYCITNWSKYSS
;
A
#
# COMPACT_ATOMS: atom_id res chain seq x y z
N MET A 1 -11.46 5.82 -6.47
CA MET A 1 -10.00 5.59 -6.67
C MET A 1 -9.43 6.55 -7.70
N ILE A 2 -8.15 6.84 -7.60
CA ILE A 2 -7.46 7.76 -8.48
C ILE A 2 -6.22 7.08 -9.04
N GLU A 3 -6.01 7.20 -10.34
CA GLU A 3 -4.77 6.77 -10.98
C GLU A 3 -3.68 7.79 -10.67
N ILE A 4 -2.69 7.39 -9.88
CA ILE A 4 -1.60 8.28 -9.46
C ILE A 4 -0.37 8.21 -10.37
N HIS A 5 -0.27 7.14 -11.13
CA HIS A 5 0.78 6.90 -12.11
C HIS A 5 0.27 5.84 -13.09
N ASN A 6 0.90 5.69 -14.23
CA ASN A 6 0.41 4.81 -15.29
C ASN A 6 0.05 3.41 -14.75
N ASN A 7 -1.22 3.07 -14.80
CA ASN A 7 -1.83 1.81 -14.33
C ASN A 7 -1.75 1.57 -12.82
N LEU A 8 -1.36 2.55 -12.03
CA LEU A 8 -1.34 2.44 -10.56
C LEU A 8 -2.41 3.33 -9.95
N PHE A 9 -3.34 2.72 -9.21
CA PHE A 9 -4.50 3.37 -8.59
C PHE A 9 -4.43 3.24 -7.09
N ILE A 10 -4.86 4.28 -6.38
CA ILE A 10 -5.02 4.29 -4.93
C ILE A 10 -6.50 4.49 -4.62
N GLY A 11 -7.01 3.76 -3.64
CA GLY A 11 -8.42 3.86 -3.27
C GLY A 11 -8.75 3.28 -1.90
N ASN A 12 -10.05 3.08 -1.70
CA ASN A 12 -10.62 2.52 -0.47
C ASN A 12 -11.23 1.12 -0.71
N GLU A 13 -11.75 0.51 0.35
CA GLU A 13 -12.34 -0.83 0.23
C GLU A 13 -13.56 -0.89 -0.67
N MET A 14 -14.36 0.18 -0.73
CA MET A 14 -15.51 0.24 -1.64
C MET A 14 -15.07 0.24 -3.11
N ASP A 15 -13.98 0.92 -3.42
CA ASP A 15 -13.41 0.90 -4.78
C ASP A 15 -13.07 -0.53 -5.19
N TYR A 16 -12.46 -1.30 -4.29
CA TYR A 16 -12.17 -2.71 -4.56
C TYR A 16 -13.46 -3.53 -4.69
N GLU A 17 -14.34 -3.47 -3.69
CA GLU A 17 -15.52 -4.35 -3.63
C GLU A 17 -16.51 -4.09 -4.77
N THR A 18 -16.70 -2.83 -5.17
CA THR A 18 -17.71 -2.47 -6.17
C THR A 18 -17.17 -2.34 -7.58
N ASN A 19 -15.89 -2.02 -7.77
CA ASN A 19 -15.35 -1.72 -9.10
C ASN A 19 -14.33 -2.73 -9.60
N VAL A 20 -13.41 -3.20 -8.75
CA VAL A 20 -12.23 -3.95 -9.20
C VAL A 20 -12.36 -5.45 -8.99
N LYS A 21 -13.00 -5.88 -7.92
CA LYS A 21 -13.05 -7.28 -7.46
C LYS A 21 -13.45 -8.28 -8.55
N HIS A 22 -14.32 -7.90 -9.45
CA HIS A 22 -14.88 -8.78 -10.47
C HIS A 22 -14.34 -8.48 -11.88
N GLN A 23 -13.31 -7.65 -12.00
CA GLN A 23 -12.69 -7.32 -13.28
C GLN A 23 -11.39 -8.10 -13.48
N ASP A 24 -11.16 -8.52 -14.72
CA ASP A 24 -9.88 -9.11 -15.13
C ASP A 24 -8.85 -8.00 -15.38
N GLY A 25 -7.58 -8.38 -15.35
CA GLY A 25 -6.49 -7.46 -15.69
C GLY A 25 -6.00 -6.59 -14.54
N TRP A 26 -6.39 -6.90 -13.32
CA TRP A 26 -5.98 -6.18 -12.12
C TRP A 26 -5.14 -7.07 -11.21
N ALA A 27 -4.21 -6.44 -10.50
CA ALA A 27 -3.58 -6.99 -9.30
C ALA A 27 -3.89 -6.05 -8.13
N ILE A 28 -4.04 -6.60 -6.93
CA ILE A 28 -4.56 -5.85 -5.80
C ILE A 28 -3.64 -5.98 -4.59
N VAL A 29 -3.32 -4.84 -3.98
CA VAL A 29 -2.70 -4.78 -2.65
C VAL A 29 -3.77 -4.35 -1.65
N HIS A 30 -4.16 -5.28 -0.78
CA HIS A 30 -5.02 -4.99 0.36
C HIS A 30 -4.14 -4.51 1.51
N ALA A 31 -3.99 -3.21 1.65
CA ALA A 31 -3.14 -2.59 2.67
C ALA A 31 -3.89 -2.44 4.00
N CYS A 32 -4.59 -3.49 4.40
CA CYS A 32 -5.40 -3.51 5.61
C CYS A 32 -5.56 -4.92 6.15
N LYS A 33 -5.30 -5.06 7.44
CA LYS A 33 -5.48 -6.32 8.16
C LYS A 33 -6.94 -6.78 8.08
N GLU A 34 -7.88 -5.89 8.36
CA GLU A 34 -9.31 -6.18 8.39
C GLU A 34 -9.98 -5.74 7.10
N PRO A 35 -10.78 -6.59 6.46
CA PRO A 35 -10.93 -8.03 6.75
C PRO A 35 -9.97 -8.91 5.94
N TYR A 36 -9.13 -8.35 5.09
CA TYR A 36 -8.48 -9.06 3.98
C TYR A 36 -7.36 -9.99 4.42
N HIS A 37 -6.43 -9.54 5.25
CA HIS A 37 -5.38 -10.42 5.77
C HIS A 37 -5.98 -11.50 6.65
N ARG A 38 -6.93 -11.13 7.52
CA ARG A 38 -7.65 -12.07 8.37
C ARG A 38 -8.32 -13.18 7.56
N GLN A 39 -9.04 -12.83 6.53
CA GLN A 39 -9.76 -13.81 5.71
C GLN A 39 -8.81 -14.71 4.94
N ALA A 40 -7.71 -14.17 4.42
CA ALA A 40 -6.75 -14.93 3.65
C ALA A 40 -6.03 -15.99 4.51
N VAL A 41 -5.62 -15.62 5.72
CA VAL A 41 -4.90 -16.50 6.64
C VAL A 41 -5.85 -17.36 7.49
N GLY A 42 -7.03 -16.82 7.84
CA GLY A 42 -8.10 -17.60 8.48
C GLY A 42 -8.09 -17.57 10.01
N TYR A 43 -7.38 -16.64 10.64
CA TYR A 43 -7.41 -16.54 12.11
C TYR A 43 -8.70 -15.90 12.60
N SER A 44 -9.17 -16.38 13.79
CA SER A 44 -10.45 -15.94 14.39
C SER A 44 -10.26 -15.05 15.62
N GLY A 45 -9.07 -15.04 16.23
CA GLY A 45 -8.77 -14.20 17.38
C GLY A 45 -8.45 -12.76 17.00
N ARG A 46 -8.03 -11.96 17.98
CA ARG A 46 -7.69 -10.55 17.75
C ARG A 46 -6.55 -10.36 16.75
N ALA A 47 -5.59 -11.29 16.75
CA ALA A 47 -4.38 -11.19 15.97
C ALA A 47 -3.98 -12.54 15.40
N CYS A 48 -3.23 -12.50 14.32
CA CYS A 48 -2.52 -13.64 13.80
C CYS A 48 -1.36 -13.99 14.74
N ALA A 49 -1.08 -15.28 14.90
CA ALA A 49 0.09 -15.71 15.66
C ALA A 49 1.37 -15.19 15.00
N LYS A 50 2.26 -14.58 15.79
CA LYS A 50 3.52 -14.02 15.27
C LYS A 50 4.43 -15.08 14.65
N THR A 51 4.25 -16.33 15.03
CA THR A 51 5.00 -17.47 14.48
C THR A 51 4.41 -18.02 13.20
N HIS A 52 3.25 -17.54 12.77
CA HIS A 52 2.61 -17.99 11.53
C HIS A 52 3.45 -17.54 10.32
N PRO A 53 3.68 -18.42 9.33
CA PRO A 53 4.46 -18.05 8.13
C PRO A 53 3.92 -16.83 7.38
N GLU A 54 2.60 -16.62 7.41
CA GLU A 54 1.94 -15.50 6.76
C GLU A 54 1.54 -14.40 7.74
N TYR A 55 2.26 -14.27 8.84
CA TYR A 55 1.96 -13.24 9.84
C TYR A 55 2.01 -11.84 9.25
N LEU A 56 3.03 -11.52 8.44
CA LEU A 56 3.20 -10.17 7.89
C LEU A 56 2.35 -9.94 6.64
N LEU A 57 2.26 -10.93 5.78
CA LEU A 57 1.56 -10.80 4.51
C LEU A 57 1.19 -12.17 3.94
N ALA A 58 0.21 -12.18 3.05
CA ALA A 58 -0.22 -13.39 2.34
C ALA A 58 -0.43 -13.08 0.85
N HIS A 59 -0.07 -14.03 0.01
CA HIS A 59 -0.34 -13.96 -1.44
C HIS A 59 -1.47 -14.93 -1.80
N ARG A 60 -2.44 -14.46 -2.59
CA ARG A 60 -3.52 -15.30 -3.12
C ARG A 60 -3.81 -14.88 -4.56
N GLY A 61 -3.32 -15.64 -5.53
CA GLY A 61 -3.49 -15.31 -6.94
C GLY A 61 -2.89 -13.94 -7.27
N ASN A 62 -3.73 -13.03 -7.76
CA ASN A 62 -3.35 -11.66 -8.10
C ASN A 62 -3.48 -10.68 -6.93
N ARG A 63 -3.53 -11.18 -5.70
CA ARG A 63 -3.80 -10.36 -4.51
C ARG A 63 -2.68 -10.52 -3.48
N LEU A 64 -2.25 -9.41 -2.94
CA LEU A 64 -1.32 -9.32 -1.80
C LEU A 64 -2.09 -8.72 -0.61
N MET A 65 -2.20 -9.48 0.48
CA MET A 65 -2.88 -9.05 1.70
C MET A 65 -1.85 -8.74 2.77
N LEU A 66 -1.86 -7.52 3.26
CA LEU A 66 -0.90 -7.04 4.26
C LEU A 66 -1.50 -7.04 5.65
N ASN A 67 -0.76 -7.55 6.64
CA ASN A 67 -1.11 -7.40 8.04
C ASN A 67 -0.72 -5.99 8.49
N LEU A 68 -1.44 -5.01 7.98
CA LEU A 68 -1.15 -3.59 8.19
C LEU A 68 -2.32 -2.93 8.87
N VAL A 69 -2.04 -2.30 10.01
CA VAL A 69 -2.99 -1.45 10.74
C VAL A 69 -2.50 -0.01 10.70
N ASP A 70 -3.42 0.93 10.89
CA ASP A 70 -3.09 2.34 10.84
C ASP A 70 -2.59 2.79 12.21
N VAL A 71 -1.28 2.71 12.40
CA VAL A 71 -0.62 2.94 13.69
C VAL A 71 -0.09 4.37 13.81
N ASP A 72 0.10 4.81 15.06
CA ASP A 72 0.67 6.14 15.33
C ASP A 72 2.21 6.12 15.42
N ASN A 73 2.80 4.95 15.67
CA ASN A 73 4.24 4.81 15.82
C ASN A 73 4.89 4.30 14.53
N PRO A 74 5.80 5.08 13.91
CA PRO A 74 6.50 4.65 12.69
C PRO A 74 7.28 3.34 12.85
N ASP A 75 7.76 3.04 14.06
CA ASP A 75 8.53 1.82 14.33
C ASP A 75 7.69 0.54 14.17
N TRP A 76 6.37 0.67 14.19
CA TRP A 76 5.44 -0.46 14.03
C TRP A 76 5.07 -0.72 12.57
N VAL A 77 5.57 0.07 11.64
CA VAL A 77 5.43 -0.20 10.20
C VAL A 77 6.58 -1.11 9.78
N SER A 78 6.23 -2.30 9.29
CA SER A 78 7.23 -3.31 8.90
C SER A 78 7.88 -2.96 7.57
N PRO A 79 9.22 -2.82 7.51
CA PRO A 79 9.92 -2.64 6.23
C PRO A 79 9.68 -3.79 5.25
N ILE A 80 9.51 -5.01 5.75
CA ILE A 80 9.25 -6.19 4.91
C ILE A 80 7.92 -6.02 4.16
N ILE A 81 6.88 -5.56 4.85
CA ILE A 81 5.57 -5.31 4.24
C ILE A 81 5.69 -4.25 3.12
N VAL A 82 6.41 -3.17 3.39
CA VAL A 82 6.57 -2.08 2.42
C VAL A 82 7.39 -2.53 1.22
N ASP A 83 8.51 -3.19 1.46
CA ASP A 83 9.39 -3.65 0.38
C ASP A 83 8.71 -4.70 -0.51
N GLU A 84 7.95 -5.61 0.09
CA GLU A 84 7.18 -6.59 -0.69
C GLU A 84 6.08 -5.92 -1.51
N THR A 85 5.46 -4.87 -1.00
CA THR A 85 4.50 -4.07 -1.76
C THR A 85 5.16 -3.43 -2.99
N MET A 86 6.34 -2.83 -2.81
CA MET A 86 7.07 -2.24 -3.94
C MET A 86 7.38 -3.29 -5.02
N ASN A 87 7.88 -4.44 -4.60
CA ASN A 87 8.18 -5.53 -5.52
C ASN A 87 6.93 -6.07 -6.24
N PHE A 88 5.85 -6.28 -5.51
CA PHE A 88 4.58 -6.75 -6.08
C PHE A 88 4.05 -5.79 -7.15
N VAL A 89 4.10 -4.48 -6.88
CA VAL A 89 3.65 -3.48 -7.85
C VAL A 89 4.55 -3.48 -9.08
N ASP A 90 5.88 -3.50 -8.91
CA ASP A 90 6.82 -3.56 -10.03
C ASP A 90 6.56 -4.75 -10.95
N VAL A 91 6.43 -5.94 -10.38
CA VAL A 91 6.23 -7.18 -11.14
C VAL A 91 4.93 -7.13 -11.92
N ASN A 92 3.84 -6.72 -11.28
CA ASN A 92 2.53 -6.72 -11.92
C ASN A 92 2.37 -5.60 -12.96
N LEU A 93 2.94 -4.42 -12.72
CA LEU A 93 2.97 -3.37 -13.75
C LEU A 93 3.77 -3.81 -14.98
N SER A 94 4.89 -4.52 -14.77
CA SER A 94 5.71 -5.01 -15.88
C SER A 94 4.98 -6.04 -16.75
N GLN A 95 3.96 -6.70 -16.19
CA GLN A 95 3.11 -7.64 -16.90
C GLN A 95 1.91 -6.97 -17.58
N GLY A 96 1.81 -5.64 -17.53
CA GLY A 96 0.74 -4.90 -18.15
C GLY A 96 -0.57 -4.85 -17.36
N LEU A 97 -0.55 -5.24 -16.09
CA LEU A 97 -1.73 -5.22 -15.25
C LEU A 97 -1.96 -3.82 -14.68
N LYS A 98 -3.21 -3.51 -14.36
CA LYS A 98 -3.57 -2.38 -13.52
C LYS A 98 -3.45 -2.80 -12.07
N ILE A 99 -2.99 -1.90 -11.23
CA ILE A 99 -2.80 -2.16 -9.79
C ILE A 99 -3.72 -1.25 -8.99
N LEU A 100 -4.42 -1.82 -8.03
CA LEU A 100 -5.09 -1.05 -6.98
C LEU A 100 -4.41 -1.32 -5.65
N ILE A 101 -3.89 -0.28 -5.00
CA ILE A 101 -3.53 -0.31 -3.59
C ILE A 101 -4.67 0.35 -2.83
N HIS A 102 -5.32 -0.40 -1.95
CA HIS A 102 -6.39 0.16 -1.14
C HIS A 102 -6.22 -0.18 0.33
N CYS A 103 -6.83 0.61 1.18
CA CYS A 103 -7.07 0.28 2.58
C CYS A 103 -8.55 0.47 2.89
N ASN A 104 -8.94 0.65 4.15
CA ASN A 104 -10.36 0.77 4.44
C ASN A 104 -10.93 2.12 3.96
N GLN A 105 -10.24 3.23 4.22
CA GLN A 105 -10.71 4.58 3.88
C GLN A 105 -9.97 5.22 2.70
N GLY A 106 -8.82 4.69 2.30
CA GLY A 106 -8.05 5.23 1.18
C GLY A 106 -7.28 6.51 1.49
N MET A 107 -7.11 6.87 2.76
CA MET A 107 -6.51 8.15 3.14
C MET A 107 -5.10 8.03 3.73
N SER A 108 -4.79 6.92 4.35
CA SER A 108 -3.55 6.77 5.13
C SER A 108 -2.66 5.65 4.60
N ARG A 109 -2.94 4.39 4.91
CA ARG A 109 -2.08 3.24 4.57
C ARG A 109 -1.86 3.11 3.07
N SER A 110 -2.91 3.03 2.29
CA SER A 110 -2.80 2.90 0.83
C SER A 110 -2.21 4.16 0.20
N ALA A 111 -2.60 5.33 0.69
CA ALA A 111 -2.07 6.59 0.20
C ALA A 111 -0.57 6.73 0.50
N GLY A 112 -0.14 6.35 1.70
CA GLY A 112 1.28 6.36 2.07
C GLY A 112 2.13 5.41 1.24
N LEU A 113 1.62 4.19 0.99
CA LEU A 113 2.30 3.23 0.12
C LEU A 113 2.39 3.75 -1.33
N GLY A 114 1.36 4.44 -1.81
CA GLY A 114 1.37 5.07 -3.12
C GLY A 114 2.46 6.13 -3.25
N LEU A 115 2.61 6.97 -2.24
CA LEU A 115 3.69 7.97 -2.19
C LEU A 115 5.07 7.32 -2.24
N LEU A 116 5.29 6.28 -1.44
CA LEU A 116 6.55 5.53 -1.45
C LEU A 116 6.81 4.87 -2.80
N TYR A 117 5.78 4.35 -3.44
CA TYR A 117 5.96 3.76 -4.76
C TYR A 117 6.35 4.81 -5.80
N LEU A 118 5.77 6.00 -5.78
CA LEU A 118 6.19 7.06 -6.69
C LEU A 118 7.66 7.46 -6.48
N ALA A 119 8.13 7.46 -5.22
CA ALA A 119 9.55 7.64 -4.94
C ALA A 119 10.38 6.50 -5.51
N HIS A 120 9.98 5.26 -5.22
CA HIS A 120 10.66 4.04 -5.68
C HIS A 120 10.75 3.95 -7.20
N SER A 121 9.71 4.33 -7.91
CA SER A 121 9.67 4.30 -9.37
C SER A 121 10.52 5.37 -10.06
N GLY A 122 11.02 6.34 -9.31
CA GLY A 122 11.78 7.46 -9.84
C GLY A 122 10.94 8.65 -10.29
N TYR A 123 9.63 8.57 -10.19
CA TYR A 123 8.75 9.68 -10.59
C TYR A 123 8.97 10.93 -9.73
N LEU A 124 9.33 10.76 -8.45
CA LEU A 124 9.64 11.85 -7.52
C LEU A 124 11.15 11.96 -7.25
N ARG A 125 11.97 11.51 -8.18
CA ARG A 125 13.43 11.51 -8.02
C ARG A 125 13.95 12.92 -7.80
N GLY A 126 14.88 13.05 -6.86
CA GLY A 126 15.53 14.33 -6.54
C GLY A 126 14.72 15.23 -5.63
N MET A 127 13.51 14.85 -5.27
CA MET A 127 12.71 15.59 -4.31
C MET A 127 13.00 15.11 -2.89
N ASP A 128 13.09 16.04 -1.94
CA ASP A 128 13.00 15.68 -0.53
C ASP A 128 11.55 15.30 -0.18
N PHE A 129 11.35 14.77 1.02
CA PHE A 129 10.02 14.32 1.42
C PHE A 129 8.99 15.46 1.39
N THR A 130 9.36 16.65 1.84
CA THR A 130 8.43 17.79 1.93
C THR A 130 7.91 18.17 0.54
N ASP A 131 8.81 18.31 -0.43
CA ASP A 131 8.42 18.66 -1.81
C ASP A 131 7.62 17.53 -2.46
N ALA A 132 8.03 16.28 -2.23
CA ALA A 132 7.33 15.13 -2.77
C ALA A 132 5.91 15.01 -2.20
N GLU A 133 5.74 15.23 -0.90
CA GLU A 133 4.43 15.20 -0.26
C GLU A 133 3.50 16.29 -0.83
N GLU A 134 4.02 17.49 -1.05
CA GLU A 134 3.26 18.58 -1.68
C GLU A 134 2.80 18.20 -3.09
N GLN A 135 3.66 17.60 -3.90
CA GLN A 135 3.30 17.13 -5.22
C GLN A 135 2.26 16.01 -5.14
N TYR A 136 2.42 15.09 -4.20
CA TYR A 136 1.51 13.96 -4.04
C TYR A 136 0.11 14.40 -3.65
N ILE A 137 -0.04 15.41 -2.80
CA ILE A 137 -1.34 15.95 -2.41
C ILE A 137 -2.11 16.46 -3.65
N LYS A 138 -1.42 17.03 -4.62
CA LYS A 138 -2.04 17.48 -5.88
C LYS A 138 -2.50 16.29 -6.74
N ILE A 139 -1.75 15.18 -6.71
CA ILE A 139 -2.07 13.97 -7.47
C ILE A 139 -3.20 13.20 -6.77
N TYR A 140 -3.11 13.10 -5.43
CA TYR A 140 -4.05 12.33 -4.60
C TYR A 140 -4.59 13.20 -3.44
N PRO A 141 -5.64 13.99 -3.67
CA PRO A 141 -6.14 14.95 -2.66
C PRO A 141 -6.71 14.31 -1.39
N TYR A 142 -7.03 13.01 -1.41
CA TYR A 142 -7.54 12.31 -0.23
C TYR A 142 -6.46 11.94 0.79
N TYR A 143 -5.19 12.17 0.47
CA TYR A 143 -4.06 11.83 1.32
C TYR A 143 -4.16 12.53 2.68
N ARG A 144 -4.29 11.74 3.74
CA ARG A 144 -4.32 12.18 5.15
C ARG A 144 -3.70 11.07 5.99
N PRO A 145 -2.37 10.95 6.01
CA PRO A 145 -1.70 9.83 6.65
C PRO A 145 -1.72 9.94 8.16
N ALA A 146 -1.87 8.81 8.84
CA ALA A 146 -1.57 8.70 10.26
C ALA A 146 -0.07 8.88 10.49
N GLU A 147 0.31 9.21 11.73
CA GLU A 147 1.71 9.49 12.10
C GLU A 147 2.63 8.29 11.84
N GLY A 148 2.14 7.07 11.98
CA GLY A 148 2.94 5.86 11.74
C GLY A 148 3.43 5.76 10.31
N ILE A 149 2.53 5.75 9.34
CA ILE A 149 2.93 5.62 7.94
C ILE A 149 3.65 6.86 7.42
N ARG A 150 3.23 8.06 7.84
CA ARG A 150 3.91 9.28 7.44
C ARG A 150 5.33 9.34 8.00
N GLY A 151 5.50 9.02 9.29
CA GLY A 151 6.81 8.97 9.93
C GLY A 151 7.72 7.93 9.30
N TYR A 152 7.17 6.78 8.91
CA TYR A 152 7.93 5.78 8.16
C TYR A 152 8.44 6.35 6.83
N CYS A 153 7.57 7.06 6.09
CA CYS A 153 7.97 7.70 4.83
C CYS A 153 9.11 8.70 5.05
N ILE A 154 9.01 9.55 6.07
CA ILE A 154 10.02 10.56 6.38
C ILE A 154 11.36 9.88 6.71
N THR A 155 11.35 8.93 7.63
CA THR A 155 12.56 8.27 8.11
C THR A 155 13.27 7.47 7.01
N ASN A 156 12.50 6.86 6.11
CA ASN A 156 13.03 5.97 5.08
C ASN A 156 13.02 6.59 3.67
N TRP A 157 12.77 7.88 3.57
CA TRP A 157 12.61 8.53 2.26
C TRP A 157 13.78 8.27 1.32
N SER A 158 15.00 8.42 1.80
CA SER A 158 16.20 8.19 0.99
C SER A 158 16.34 6.76 0.49
N LYS A 159 15.85 5.79 1.25
CA LYS A 159 15.86 4.37 0.83
C LYS A 159 15.03 4.16 -0.44
N TYR A 160 13.87 4.83 -0.56
CA TYR A 160 12.96 4.63 -1.68
C TYR A 160 13.19 5.61 -2.82
N SER A 161 13.70 6.81 -2.54
CA SER A 161 13.82 7.89 -3.52
C SER A 161 15.17 7.97 -4.24
N SER A 162 16.14 7.17 -3.85
CA SER A 162 17.49 7.20 -4.44
C SER A 162 17.63 6.43 -5.76
#